data_702b86eae9961e6cceb7b2be115c71b2
#
_entry.id   702b86eae9961e6cceb7b2be115c71b2
#
_cell.length_a   1.000
_cell.length_b   1.000
_cell.length_c   1.000
_cell.angle_alpha   90.00
_cell.angle_beta   90.00
_cell.angle_gamma   90.00
#
_symmetry.space_group_name_H-M   'P 1'
#
loop_
_entity.id
_entity.type
_entity.pdbx_description
1 polymer ?
#
loop_
_entity_poly.entity_id
_entity_poly.type
_entity_poly.pdbx_seq_one_letter_code
_entity_poly.pdbx_strand_id
1 'polypeptide(L)'
;MLSSAFIAQINEILAPDEVEKLCLTLTETMPPVSIRLNPKKLLTPPSKCPSPYVEPQPSSGAFDLLALKDGRVPWCSQGFYLKQRPTFTIDPLLHAGAYYVQEASSMFVEQAYKRILAESEPQTLLDLCAAPGGKSTLWRSLLPDGALLVANEPIRPRAHILEENLLKWGHPDVVCTSAFPAEFARLKEFFDVVAADVPCSGEGMFRKDPNACAEWSHKAVAICAQRQWEIIRDIWPALRTGGFLVYSTCTFNQKENEEMLVQICRELGAQLIEIPVEKAWHIAGSTLQSNARPMPVYHFFPHLVRGEGFFLALLQKTSGTANHQEFKSKSHSPKRFGMKETFFKTSTSKFVPTTEPQTKSSKTTKRPAPKLDPTTCLSESQHFQLLSTGETIFAVRQTLFQEVQQICSTVKTLHAGIPLAELKGTNLVPHPALALSSEFNTNAFPTIELSYPQALAYLRREALTLPANLPKGHAIASYLSHPLGFLNNLGPRANNLYPQNWRIRNL
;
A
#
# COMPACT_ATOMS: atom_id res chain seq x y z
N MET A 1 -12.69 10.46 -27.07
CA MET A 1 -12.02 11.52 -27.86
C MET A 1 -11.51 12.56 -26.86
N LEU A 2 -10.26 13.00 -26.98
CA LEU A 2 -9.70 14.05 -26.10
C LEU A 2 -10.40 15.38 -26.37
N SER A 3 -10.65 16.17 -25.31
CA SER A 3 -11.29 17.47 -25.47
C SER A 3 -10.35 18.51 -26.07
N SER A 4 -10.88 19.47 -26.83
CA SER A 4 -10.09 20.57 -27.37
C SER A 4 -9.39 21.41 -26.28
N ALA A 5 -10.04 21.54 -25.12
CA ALA A 5 -9.47 22.23 -23.97
C ALA A 5 -8.24 21.50 -23.39
N PHE A 6 -8.26 20.16 -23.33
CA PHE A 6 -7.10 19.37 -22.94
C PHE A 6 -5.96 19.52 -23.94
N ILE A 7 -6.26 19.41 -25.25
CA ILE A 7 -5.24 19.57 -26.32
C ILE A 7 -4.62 20.97 -26.24
N ALA A 8 -5.42 22.01 -26.01
CA ALA A 8 -4.91 23.38 -25.84
C ALA A 8 -3.93 23.47 -24.66
N GLN A 9 -4.29 22.88 -23.49
CA GLN A 9 -3.40 22.85 -22.33
C GLN A 9 -2.07 22.11 -22.62
N ILE A 10 -2.13 20.98 -23.32
CA ILE A 10 -0.91 20.20 -23.64
C ILE A 10 -0.01 20.98 -24.63
N ASN A 11 -0.58 21.75 -25.54
CA ASN A 11 0.19 22.65 -26.44
C ASN A 11 0.96 23.76 -25.69
N GLU A 12 0.58 24.09 -24.46
CA GLU A 12 1.31 25.05 -23.63
C GLU A 12 2.59 24.45 -23.01
N ILE A 13 2.67 23.11 -22.91
CA ILE A 13 3.74 22.41 -22.19
C ILE A 13 4.64 21.54 -23.06
N LEU A 14 4.19 21.13 -24.24
CA LEU A 14 4.94 20.29 -25.19
C LEU A 14 5.05 20.92 -26.55
N ALA A 15 6.09 20.54 -27.31
CA ALA A 15 6.22 20.90 -28.72
C ALA A 15 5.10 20.25 -29.58
N PRO A 16 4.68 20.86 -30.68
CA PRO A 16 3.55 20.38 -31.48
C PRO A 16 3.65 18.92 -31.93
N ASP A 17 4.84 18.46 -32.29
CA ASP A 17 5.08 17.07 -32.69
C ASP A 17 4.98 16.08 -31.52
N GLU A 18 5.32 16.50 -30.31
CA GLU A 18 5.15 15.71 -29.08
C GLU A 18 3.69 15.67 -28.63
N VAL A 19 2.95 16.77 -28.80
CA VAL A 19 1.49 16.81 -28.55
C VAL A 19 0.76 15.78 -29.40
N GLU A 20 1.08 15.72 -30.71
CA GLU A 20 0.49 14.74 -31.63
C GLU A 20 0.78 13.30 -31.15
N LYS A 21 2.06 12.99 -30.86
CA LYS A 21 2.48 11.67 -30.37
C LYS A 21 1.79 11.30 -29.04
N LEU A 22 1.68 12.25 -28.11
CA LEU A 22 0.98 12.03 -26.84
C LEU A 22 -0.50 11.74 -27.07
N CYS A 23 -1.18 12.56 -27.88
CA CYS A 23 -2.60 12.36 -28.19
C CYS A 23 -2.86 11.00 -28.84
N LEU A 24 -2.05 10.60 -29.84
CA LEU A 24 -2.14 9.28 -30.46
C LEU A 24 -1.91 8.16 -29.45
N THR A 25 -0.90 8.31 -28.58
CA THR A 25 -0.63 7.32 -27.52
C THR A 25 -1.79 7.16 -26.55
N LEU A 26 -2.41 8.26 -26.15
CA LEU A 26 -3.55 8.24 -25.19
C LEU A 26 -4.82 7.65 -25.79
N THR A 27 -5.01 7.73 -27.12
CA THR A 27 -6.26 7.29 -27.78
C THR A 27 -6.16 5.95 -28.49
N GLU A 28 -4.98 5.56 -28.98
CA GLU A 28 -4.82 4.42 -29.89
C GLU A 28 -3.99 3.27 -29.35
N THR A 29 -3.27 3.47 -28.23
CA THR A 29 -2.43 2.41 -27.68
C THR A 29 -2.98 1.82 -26.38
N MET A 30 -2.74 0.53 -26.17
CA MET A 30 -3.03 -0.12 -24.89
C MET A 30 -1.96 0.22 -23.84
N PRO A 31 -2.35 0.47 -22.59
CA PRO A 31 -1.39 0.70 -21.52
C PRO A 31 -0.52 -0.53 -21.28
N PRO A 32 0.77 -0.37 -20.99
CA PRO A 32 1.64 -1.48 -20.66
C PRO A 32 1.20 -2.13 -19.36
N VAL A 33 1.44 -3.44 -19.27
CA VAL A 33 1.18 -4.19 -18.04
C VAL A 33 2.49 -4.41 -17.32
N SER A 34 2.51 -4.14 -16.02
CA SER A 34 3.69 -4.35 -15.19
C SER A 34 3.32 -4.87 -13.80
N ILE A 35 4.28 -5.55 -13.21
CA ILE A 35 4.18 -6.14 -11.88
C ILE A 35 5.44 -5.80 -11.07
N ARG A 36 5.30 -5.86 -9.75
CA ARG A 36 6.43 -5.76 -8.83
C ARG A 36 6.44 -6.94 -7.86
N LEU A 37 7.58 -7.61 -7.78
CA LEU A 37 7.77 -8.78 -6.93
C LEU A 37 7.90 -8.38 -5.46
N ASN A 38 7.42 -9.26 -4.56
CA ASN A 38 7.64 -9.12 -3.13
C ASN A 38 8.96 -9.81 -2.74
N PRO A 39 10.02 -9.08 -2.38
CA PRO A 39 11.32 -9.67 -2.10
C PRO A 39 11.31 -10.61 -0.89
N LYS A 40 10.45 -10.36 0.11
CA LYS A 40 10.37 -11.20 1.32
C LYS A 40 9.70 -12.56 1.03
N LYS A 41 8.93 -12.70 -0.04
CA LYS A 41 8.19 -13.93 -0.36
C LYS A 41 8.79 -14.74 -1.52
N LEU A 42 9.44 -14.10 -2.48
CA LEU A 42 9.98 -14.80 -3.65
C LEU A 42 11.48 -15.10 -3.54
N LEU A 43 12.21 -14.41 -2.65
CA LEU A 43 13.64 -14.67 -2.43
C LEU A 43 13.90 -15.73 -1.34
N THR A 44 12.90 -16.07 -0.55
CA THR A 44 12.99 -17.21 0.35
C THR A 44 12.80 -18.47 -0.49
N PRO A 45 13.83 -19.33 -0.66
CA PRO A 45 13.60 -20.65 -1.25
C PRO A 45 12.54 -21.33 -0.40
N PRO A 46 11.60 -22.08 -1.00
CA PRO A 46 10.61 -22.81 -0.23
C PRO A 46 11.37 -23.60 0.83
N SER A 47 11.03 -23.35 2.11
CA SER A 47 11.61 -24.12 3.20
C SER A 47 11.52 -25.59 2.80
N LYS A 48 12.62 -26.34 2.91
CA LYS A 48 12.73 -27.76 2.55
C LYS A 48 11.87 -28.64 3.47
N CYS A 49 10.61 -28.31 3.62
CA CYS A 49 9.62 -29.17 4.24
C CYS A 49 8.59 -29.50 3.18
N PRO A 50 8.81 -30.53 2.35
CA PRO A 50 7.70 -31.06 1.56
C PRO A 50 6.61 -31.43 2.55
N SER A 51 5.44 -30.83 2.41
CA SER A 51 4.26 -31.26 3.17
C SER A 51 4.17 -32.78 3.01
N PRO A 52 4.17 -33.58 4.09
CA PRO A 52 4.09 -35.05 3.99
C PRO A 52 2.75 -35.53 3.41
N TYR A 53 1.89 -34.59 2.98
CA TYR A 53 0.50 -34.84 2.63
C TYR A 53 0.16 -34.74 1.13
N VAL A 54 1.13 -34.45 0.23
CA VAL A 54 0.85 -34.37 -1.22
C VAL A 54 1.97 -34.95 -2.08
N GLU A 55 1.60 -35.81 -3.02
CA GLU A 55 2.46 -36.17 -4.15
C GLU A 55 2.59 -34.98 -5.12
N PRO A 56 3.80 -34.63 -5.60
CA PRO A 56 3.97 -33.59 -6.59
C PRO A 56 3.29 -33.98 -7.89
N GLN A 57 2.12 -33.41 -8.16
CA GLN A 57 1.48 -33.51 -9.46
C GLN A 57 2.16 -32.54 -10.43
N PRO A 58 2.53 -32.94 -11.65
CA PRO A 58 2.99 -32.01 -12.66
C PRO A 58 1.89 -31.01 -12.95
N SER A 59 2.18 -29.72 -12.80
CA SER A 59 1.25 -28.61 -12.93
C SER A 59 0.86 -28.36 -14.40
N SER A 60 0.01 -29.20 -14.97
CA SER A 60 -0.71 -28.87 -16.19
C SER A 60 -1.77 -27.83 -15.84
N GLY A 61 -1.49 -26.56 -16.11
CA GLY A 61 -2.42 -25.43 -15.88
C GLY A 61 -1.98 -24.39 -14.86
N ALA A 62 -0.80 -24.51 -14.27
CA ALA A 62 -0.23 -23.48 -13.40
C ALA A 62 0.01 -22.18 -14.20
N PHE A 63 -0.47 -21.07 -13.66
CA PHE A 63 -0.22 -19.76 -14.20
C PHE A 63 1.27 -19.42 -14.07
N ASP A 64 2.02 -19.39 -15.17
CA ASP A 64 3.45 -19.06 -15.18
C ASP A 64 3.67 -17.58 -15.47
N LEU A 65 3.58 -16.77 -14.39
CA LEU A 65 3.84 -15.33 -14.48
C LEU A 65 5.27 -15.03 -14.95
N LEU A 66 6.23 -15.90 -14.66
CA LEU A 66 7.64 -15.68 -15.03
C LEU A 66 7.85 -15.79 -16.53
N ALA A 67 7.13 -16.69 -17.20
CA ALA A 67 7.16 -16.81 -18.67
C ALA A 67 6.56 -15.60 -19.39
N LEU A 68 5.70 -14.81 -18.71
CA LEU A 68 5.10 -13.61 -19.28
C LEU A 68 5.97 -12.36 -19.16
N LYS A 69 7.12 -12.41 -18.48
CA LYS A 69 8.00 -11.24 -18.34
C LYS A 69 8.51 -10.75 -19.69
N ASP A 70 8.52 -9.41 -19.85
CA ASP A 70 8.94 -8.69 -21.04
C ASP A 70 9.91 -7.55 -20.67
N GLY A 71 10.96 -7.90 -19.97
CA GLY A 71 11.98 -6.98 -19.51
C GLY A 71 11.71 -6.39 -18.12
N ARG A 72 12.73 -5.70 -17.61
CA ARG A 72 12.67 -5.01 -16.31
C ARG A 72 12.14 -3.60 -16.48
N VAL A 73 11.49 -3.07 -15.42
CA VAL A 73 11.26 -1.64 -15.28
C VAL A 73 12.59 -1.00 -14.92
N PRO A 74 13.15 -0.08 -15.75
CA PRO A 74 14.54 0.36 -15.60
C PRO A 74 14.85 1.02 -14.25
N TRP A 75 13.89 1.70 -13.65
CA TRP A 75 14.04 2.45 -12.39
C TRP A 75 13.55 1.69 -11.15
N CYS A 76 13.19 0.40 -11.30
CA CYS A 76 12.72 -0.42 -10.17
C CYS A 76 13.34 -1.80 -10.17
N SER A 77 14.05 -2.13 -9.10
CA SER A 77 14.81 -3.39 -8.96
C SER A 77 13.93 -4.65 -8.99
N GLN A 78 12.68 -4.54 -8.52
CA GLN A 78 11.71 -5.64 -8.46
C GLN A 78 10.60 -5.50 -9.52
N GLY A 79 10.66 -4.47 -10.39
CA GLY A 79 9.66 -4.19 -11.42
C GLY A 79 9.90 -4.95 -12.72
N PHE A 80 8.83 -5.50 -13.30
CA PHE A 80 8.86 -6.18 -14.61
C PHE A 80 7.66 -5.81 -15.45
N TYR A 81 7.89 -5.59 -16.74
CA TYR A 81 6.84 -5.57 -17.75
C TYR A 81 6.38 -6.97 -18.07
N LEU A 82 5.13 -7.08 -18.53
CA LEU A 82 4.56 -8.32 -19.06
C LEU A 82 4.22 -8.16 -20.53
N LYS A 83 4.34 -9.25 -21.31
CA LYS A 83 3.99 -9.32 -22.74
C LYS A 83 2.51 -9.06 -22.99
N GLN A 84 1.67 -9.51 -22.07
CA GLN A 84 0.21 -9.38 -22.15
C GLN A 84 -0.40 -9.30 -20.74
N ARG A 85 -1.63 -8.82 -20.64
CA ARG A 85 -2.38 -8.78 -19.38
C ARG A 85 -3.07 -10.12 -19.11
N PRO A 86 -2.63 -10.89 -18.11
CA PRO A 86 -3.33 -12.09 -17.72
C PRO A 86 -4.54 -11.77 -16.82
N THR A 87 -5.37 -12.76 -16.53
CA THR A 87 -6.43 -12.65 -15.52
C THR A 87 -5.82 -12.83 -14.12
N PHE A 88 -5.23 -11.79 -13.59
CA PHE A 88 -4.52 -11.81 -12.31
C PHE A 88 -5.33 -12.38 -11.13
N THR A 89 -6.65 -12.22 -11.13
CA THR A 89 -7.52 -12.65 -10.03
C THR A 89 -7.56 -14.17 -9.85
N ILE A 90 -7.20 -14.95 -10.89
CA ILE A 90 -7.11 -16.40 -10.79
C ILE A 90 -5.70 -16.91 -10.45
N ASP A 91 -4.74 -16.02 -10.21
CA ASP A 91 -3.41 -16.42 -9.77
C ASP A 91 -3.35 -16.50 -8.24
N PRO A 92 -3.18 -17.68 -7.63
CA PRO A 92 -3.07 -17.81 -6.19
C PRO A 92 -1.89 -17.04 -5.58
N LEU A 93 -0.80 -16.82 -6.34
CA LEU A 93 0.38 -16.08 -5.88
C LEU A 93 0.09 -14.58 -5.69
N LEU A 94 -0.84 -13.99 -6.45
CA LEU A 94 -1.33 -12.64 -6.17
C LEU A 94 -1.98 -12.56 -4.79
N HIS A 95 -2.82 -13.54 -4.46
CA HIS A 95 -3.54 -13.61 -3.18
C HIS A 95 -2.61 -13.93 -2.00
N ALA A 96 -1.51 -14.67 -2.27
CA ALA A 96 -0.43 -14.87 -1.31
C ALA A 96 0.43 -13.61 -1.09
N GLY A 97 0.27 -12.55 -1.91
CA GLY A 97 1.07 -11.34 -1.85
C GLY A 97 2.51 -11.52 -2.34
N ALA A 98 2.76 -12.49 -3.22
CA ALA A 98 4.06 -12.73 -3.82
C ALA A 98 4.48 -11.64 -4.82
N TYR A 99 3.52 -10.91 -5.38
CA TYR A 99 3.73 -9.76 -6.24
C TYR A 99 2.54 -8.79 -6.17
N TYR A 100 2.73 -7.59 -6.71
CA TYR A 100 1.70 -6.55 -6.86
C TYR A 100 1.61 -6.12 -8.33
N VAL A 101 0.40 -5.93 -8.86
CA VAL A 101 0.18 -5.35 -10.20
C VAL A 101 0.27 -3.83 -10.06
N GLN A 102 1.37 -3.26 -10.52
CA GLN A 102 1.66 -1.83 -10.37
C GLN A 102 2.05 -1.20 -11.68
N GLU A 103 1.58 0.01 -11.94
CA GLU A 103 1.98 0.84 -13.06
C GLU A 103 3.47 1.20 -12.96
N ALA A 104 4.19 1.06 -14.08
CA ALA A 104 5.65 1.12 -14.10
C ALA A 104 6.23 2.48 -13.70
N SER A 105 5.65 3.60 -14.18
CA SER A 105 6.16 4.95 -13.87
C SER A 105 6.06 5.23 -12.37
N SER A 106 4.99 4.77 -11.71
CA SER A 106 4.80 4.94 -10.27
C SER A 106 5.84 4.19 -9.41
N MET A 107 6.55 3.22 -9.99
CA MET A 107 7.67 2.54 -9.31
C MET A 107 8.92 3.43 -9.18
N PHE A 108 8.96 4.60 -9.83
CA PHE A 108 10.07 5.56 -9.72
C PHE A 108 10.28 6.09 -8.30
N VAL A 109 9.33 5.92 -7.40
CA VAL A 109 9.51 6.22 -5.97
C VAL A 109 10.71 5.48 -5.37
N GLU A 110 11.18 4.35 -5.97
CA GLU A 110 12.41 3.68 -5.57
C GLU A 110 13.64 4.58 -5.76
N GLN A 111 13.69 5.38 -6.82
CA GLN A 111 14.81 6.31 -7.05
C GLN A 111 14.77 7.49 -6.08
N ALA A 112 13.57 7.99 -5.74
CA ALA A 112 13.41 8.99 -4.69
C ALA A 112 13.92 8.45 -3.35
N TYR A 113 13.60 7.20 -2.99
CA TYR A 113 14.10 6.57 -1.77
C TYR A 113 15.62 6.40 -1.77
N LYS A 114 16.21 5.95 -2.86
CA LYS A 114 17.67 5.85 -3.01
C LYS A 114 18.36 7.21 -2.81
N ARG A 115 17.72 8.27 -3.32
CA ARG A 115 18.23 9.64 -3.14
C ARG A 115 18.14 10.10 -1.68
N ILE A 116 17.05 9.76 -0.98
CA ILE A 116 16.89 10.03 0.46
C ILE A 116 17.96 9.28 1.26
N LEU A 117 18.19 7.98 0.96
CA LEU A 117 19.20 7.18 1.64
C LEU A 117 20.64 7.73 1.50
N ALA A 118 20.93 8.48 0.44
CA ALA A 118 22.23 9.13 0.28
C ALA A 118 22.46 10.28 1.31
N GLU A 119 21.42 10.75 1.98
CA GLU A 119 21.49 11.84 2.97
C GLU A 119 21.08 11.39 4.38
N SER A 120 20.18 10.43 4.51
CA SER A 120 19.63 9.99 5.81
C SER A 120 19.08 8.58 5.75
N GLU A 121 18.99 7.94 6.92
CA GLU A 121 18.34 6.63 7.10
C GLU A 121 16.96 6.83 7.77
N PRO A 122 15.87 6.98 6.99
CA PRO A 122 14.56 7.24 7.55
C PRO A 122 14.04 6.06 8.36
N GLN A 123 13.55 6.32 9.56
CA GLN A 123 12.96 5.34 10.47
C GLN A 123 11.42 5.36 10.42
N THR A 124 10.84 6.48 9.96
CA THR A 124 9.38 6.68 9.89
C THR A 124 8.99 7.26 8.54
N LEU A 125 8.11 6.56 7.83
CA LEU A 125 7.56 7.01 6.55
C LEU A 125 6.03 6.99 6.61
N LEU A 126 5.40 8.11 6.24
CA LEU A 126 3.96 8.21 6.01
C LEU A 126 3.67 8.20 4.50
N ASP A 127 2.91 7.21 4.03
CA ASP A 127 2.24 7.25 2.72
C ASP A 127 0.82 7.79 2.94
N LEU A 128 0.63 9.07 2.60
CA LEU A 128 -0.52 9.86 3.06
C LEU A 128 -1.81 9.58 2.30
N CYS A 129 -1.72 9.28 0.99
CA CYS A 129 -2.84 9.00 0.07
C CYS A 129 -2.65 7.61 -0.54
N ALA A 130 -2.57 6.59 0.30
CA ALA A 130 -1.94 5.32 0.02
C ALA A 130 -2.74 4.34 -0.84
N ALA A 131 -4.09 4.42 -0.82
CA ALA A 131 -4.92 3.44 -1.52
C ALA A 131 -4.74 3.47 -3.05
N PRO A 132 -4.66 2.29 -3.69
CA PRO A 132 -4.95 0.94 -3.15
C PRO A 132 -3.77 0.21 -2.50
N GLY A 133 -2.53 0.79 -2.41
CA GLY A 133 -1.41 0.19 -1.70
C GLY A 133 -0.19 -0.16 -2.57
N GLY A 134 -0.20 0.17 -3.87
CA GLY A 134 0.93 -0.12 -4.78
C GLY A 134 2.22 0.56 -4.35
N LYS A 135 2.16 1.88 -4.06
CA LYS A 135 3.30 2.65 -3.56
C LYS A 135 3.64 2.25 -2.12
N SER A 136 2.64 2.05 -1.24
CA SER A 136 2.86 1.63 0.15
C SER A 136 3.62 0.32 0.26
N THR A 137 3.24 -0.69 -0.52
CA THR A 137 3.94 -1.98 -0.55
C THR A 137 5.34 -1.86 -1.15
N LEU A 138 5.58 -0.91 -2.08
CA LEU A 138 6.92 -0.59 -2.57
C LEU A 138 7.74 0.09 -1.47
N TRP A 139 7.22 1.16 -0.84
CA TRP A 139 7.88 1.81 0.31
C TRP A 139 8.29 0.79 1.37
N ARG A 140 7.37 -0.13 1.74
CA ARG A 140 7.69 -1.16 2.74
C ARG A 140 8.82 -2.08 2.30
N SER A 141 8.92 -2.40 1.02
CA SER A 141 10.01 -3.24 0.50
C SER A 141 11.36 -2.54 0.47
N LEU A 142 11.36 -1.21 0.45
CA LEU A 142 12.58 -0.38 0.41
C LEU A 142 13.08 -0.03 1.81
N LEU A 143 12.18 0.19 2.76
CA LEU A 143 12.52 0.49 4.14
C LEU A 143 13.18 -0.71 4.81
N PRO A 144 14.21 -0.52 5.66
CA PRO A 144 14.79 -1.60 6.44
C PRO A 144 13.81 -2.21 7.44
N ASP A 145 14.13 -3.40 7.93
CA ASP A 145 13.41 -4.00 9.06
C ASP A 145 13.61 -3.09 10.29
N GLY A 146 12.53 -2.84 11.04
CA GLY A 146 12.54 -1.92 12.18
C GLY A 146 12.27 -0.45 11.83
N ALA A 147 12.18 -0.07 10.55
CA ALA A 147 11.63 1.23 10.15
C ALA A 147 10.11 1.12 9.95
N LEU A 148 9.37 2.11 10.40
CA LEU A 148 7.90 2.12 10.40
C LEU A 148 7.32 2.72 9.12
N LEU A 149 6.44 1.97 8.44
CA LEU A 149 5.54 2.50 7.43
C LEU A 149 4.17 2.79 8.04
N VAL A 150 3.69 4.01 7.91
CA VAL A 150 2.29 4.37 8.15
C VAL A 150 1.64 4.60 6.78
N ALA A 151 0.61 3.81 6.45
CA ALA A 151 -0.13 3.95 5.20
C ALA A 151 -1.55 4.43 5.50
N ASN A 152 -1.93 5.58 4.93
CA ASN A 152 -3.17 6.26 5.26
C ASN A 152 -4.09 6.43 4.05
N GLU A 153 -5.40 6.28 4.28
CA GLU A 153 -6.43 6.61 3.30
C GLU A 153 -7.69 7.09 4.05
N PRO A 154 -8.12 8.34 3.86
CA PRO A 154 -9.28 8.89 4.58
C PRO A 154 -10.60 8.25 4.16
N ILE A 155 -10.71 7.73 2.93
CA ILE A 155 -11.95 7.16 2.38
C ILE A 155 -12.07 5.68 2.79
N ARG A 156 -12.96 5.38 3.72
CA ARG A 156 -13.08 4.05 4.35
C ARG A 156 -13.12 2.85 3.37
N PRO A 157 -13.94 2.82 2.31
CA PRO A 157 -13.92 1.70 1.36
C PRO A 157 -12.56 1.49 0.71
N ARG A 158 -11.84 2.58 0.38
CA ARG A 158 -10.49 2.52 -0.18
C ARG A 158 -9.46 2.11 0.87
N ALA A 159 -9.64 2.56 2.12
CA ALA A 159 -8.76 2.20 3.24
C ALA A 159 -8.80 0.70 3.54
N HIS A 160 -9.96 0.02 3.41
CA HIS A 160 -10.04 -1.43 3.55
C HIS A 160 -9.35 -2.19 2.41
N ILE A 161 -9.35 -1.64 1.18
CA ILE A 161 -8.58 -2.21 0.06
C ILE A 161 -7.08 -2.07 0.32
N LEU A 162 -6.65 -0.91 0.83
CA LEU A 162 -5.28 -0.67 1.27
C LEU A 162 -4.85 -1.67 2.35
N GLU A 163 -5.66 -1.81 3.40
CA GLU A 163 -5.44 -2.75 4.49
C GLU A 163 -5.28 -4.19 3.98
N GLU A 164 -6.18 -4.66 3.12
CA GLU A 164 -6.11 -5.98 2.51
C GLU A 164 -4.77 -6.20 1.77
N ASN A 165 -4.35 -5.22 0.97
CA ASN A 165 -3.11 -5.32 0.20
C ASN A 165 -1.86 -5.30 1.10
N LEU A 166 -1.85 -4.51 2.17
CA LEU A 166 -0.77 -4.50 3.15
C LEU A 166 -0.70 -5.81 3.93
N LEU A 167 -1.84 -6.36 4.35
CA LEU A 167 -1.94 -7.65 5.03
C LEU A 167 -1.47 -8.80 4.12
N LYS A 168 -1.83 -8.77 2.84
CA LYS A 168 -1.32 -9.73 1.84
C LYS A 168 0.18 -9.57 1.59
N TRP A 169 0.70 -8.34 1.63
CA TRP A 169 2.14 -8.10 1.52
C TRP A 169 2.92 -8.70 2.69
N GLY A 170 2.34 -8.65 3.90
CA GLY A 170 2.70 -9.46 5.05
C GLY A 170 3.90 -8.96 5.86
N HIS A 171 4.31 -7.69 5.75
CA HIS A 171 5.42 -7.15 6.55
C HIS A 171 4.93 -6.68 7.93
N PRO A 172 5.68 -6.95 9.04
CA PRO A 172 5.25 -6.61 10.41
C PRO A 172 5.26 -5.10 10.72
N ASP A 173 6.19 -4.34 10.13
CA ASP A 173 6.46 -2.95 10.51
C ASP A 173 5.59 -1.97 9.73
N VAL A 174 4.25 -2.18 9.80
CA VAL A 174 3.24 -1.40 9.07
C VAL A 174 2.08 -1.05 9.98
N VAL A 175 1.62 0.20 9.89
CA VAL A 175 0.36 0.68 10.47
C VAL A 175 -0.54 1.20 9.34
N CYS A 176 -1.77 0.71 9.28
CA CYS A 176 -2.78 1.20 8.35
C CYS A 176 -3.78 2.11 9.08
N THR A 177 -3.97 3.32 8.55
CA THR A 177 -4.82 4.34 9.18
C THR A 177 -5.91 4.84 8.22
N SER A 178 -6.98 5.44 8.80
CA SER A 178 -8.03 6.09 8.03
C SER A 178 -8.36 7.44 8.67
N ALA A 179 -7.59 8.46 8.32
CA ALA A 179 -7.63 9.79 8.90
C ALA A 179 -7.40 10.88 7.84
N PHE A 180 -7.90 12.09 8.09
CA PHE A 180 -7.61 13.24 7.26
C PHE A 180 -6.22 13.81 7.59
N PRO A 181 -5.53 14.47 6.63
CA PRO A 181 -4.18 15.02 6.84
C PRO A 181 -4.05 15.90 8.09
N ALA A 182 -5.03 16.77 8.35
CA ALA A 182 -5.04 17.64 9.53
C ALA A 182 -5.02 16.90 10.87
N GLU A 183 -5.47 15.65 10.93
CA GLU A 183 -5.43 14.86 12.17
C GLU A 183 -4.00 14.47 12.55
N PHE A 184 -3.11 14.29 11.55
CA PHE A 184 -1.71 14.00 11.74
C PHE A 184 -0.89 15.21 12.24
N ALA A 185 -1.39 16.44 12.12
CA ALA A 185 -0.69 17.64 12.60
C ALA A 185 -0.38 17.60 14.11
N ARG A 186 -1.05 16.74 14.88
CA ARG A 186 -0.75 16.47 16.30
C ARG A 186 0.52 15.64 16.51
N LEU A 187 0.97 14.91 15.49
CA LEU A 187 2.25 14.20 15.47
C LEU A 187 3.36 15.12 14.94
N LYS A 188 3.65 16.20 15.67
CA LYS A 188 4.61 17.21 15.24
C LYS A 188 6.00 16.61 15.02
N GLU A 189 6.58 16.90 13.85
CA GLU A 189 7.93 16.45 13.45
C GLU A 189 8.18 14.95 13.65
N PHE A 190 7.15 14.16 13.46
CA PHE A 190 7.19 12.71 13.69
C PHE A 190 7.78 11.92 12.51
N PHE A 191 7.46 12.33 11.28
CA PHE A 191 7.84 11.57 10.10
C PHE A 191 9.14 12.10 9.47
N ASP A 192 10.04 11.18 9.17
CA ASP A 192 11.26 11.45 8.40
C ASP A 192 10.93 11.69 6.93
N VAL A 193 9.93 10.94 6.42
CA VAL A 193 9.47 11.04 5.05
C VAL A 193 7.94 11.07 5.03
N VAL A 194 7.39 11.99 4.26
CA VAL A 194 5.98 12.00 3.86
C VAL A 194 5.92 11.78 2.35
N ALA A 195 5.28 10.69 1.93
CA ALA A 195 4.94 10.44 0.53
C ALA A 195 3.48 10.84 0.29
N ALA A 196 3.25 11.72 -0.66
CA ALA A 196 1.94 12.25 -0.98
C ALA A 196 1.66 12.08 -2.47
N ASP A 197 1.03 10.92 -2.81
CA ASP A 197 0.44 10.69 -4.13
C ASP A 197 -0.95 11.34 -4.14
N VAL A 198 -0.97 12.64 -4.36
CA VAL A 198 -2.16 13.45 -4.10
C VAL A 198 -3.28 13.22 -5.12
N PRO A 199 -4.56 13.34 -4.71
CA PRO A 199 -5.67 13.31 -5.65
C PRO A 199 -5.49 14.39 -6.71
N CYS A 200 -5.57 14.02 -8.00
CA CYS A 200 -5.31 14.90 -9.13
C CYS A 200 -6.37 14.76 -10.22
N SER A 201 -6.30 15.58 -11.27
CA SER A 201 -7.22 15.54 -12.41
C SER A 201 -7.12 14.27 -13.27
N GLY A 202 -6.08 13.44 -13.07
CA GLY A 202 -5.99 12.08 -13.59
C GLY A 202 -5.75 11.98 -15.11
N GLU A 203 -5.06 12.93 -15.73
CA GLU A 203 -4.78 12.94 -17.17
C GLU A 203 -4.05 11.69 -17.65
N GLY A 204 -3.17 11.11 -16.81
CA GLY A 204 -2.50 9.83 -17.06
C GLY A 204 -3.43 8.61 -17.06
N MET A 205 -4.70 8.76 -16.61
CA MET A 205 -5.69 7.68 -16.60
C MET A 205 -6.52 7.61 -17.88
N PHE A 206 -6.42 8.59 -18.79
CA PHE A 206 -7.26 8.68 -19.98
C PHE A 206 -7.23 7.44 -20.86
N ARG A 207 -6.11 6.77 -20.92
CA ARG A 207 -5.92 5.52 -21.67
C ARG A 207 -6.64 4.31 -21.06
N LYS A 208 -6.92 4.36 -19.74
CA LYS A 208 -7.59 3.27 -19.00
C LYS A 208 -9.05 3.54 -18.73
N ASP A 209 -9.39 4.78 -18.50
CA ASP A 209 -10.72 5.19 -18.03
C ASP A 209 -11.29 6.29 -18.93
N PRO A 210 -12.20 5.95 -19.86
CA PRO A 210 -12.89 6.93 -20.69
C PRO A 210 -13.68 7.97 -19.88
N ASN A 211 -14.13 7.62 -18.65
CA ASN A 211 -14.86 8.58 -17.81
C ASN A 211 -13.92 9.67 -17.28
N ALA A 212 -12.68 9.34 -16.94
CA ALA A 212 -11.69 10.34 -16.55
C ALA A 212 -11.49 11.41 -17.63
N CYS A 213 -11.47 11.00 -18.90
CA CYS A 213 -11.40 11.93 -20.03
C CYS A 213 -12.66 12.80 -20.16
N ALA A 214 -13.84 12.23 -19.91
CA ALA A 214 -15.12 12.95 -20.03
C ALA A 214 -15.36 13.94 -18.87
N GLU A 215 -14.89 13.63 -17.67
CA GLU A 215 -15.03 14.46 -16.46
C GLU A 215 -13.97 15.57 -16.37
N TRP A 216 -12.89 15.45 -17.15
CA TRP A 216 -11.78 16.40 -17.11
C TRP A 216 -12.21 17.81 -17.59
N SER A 217 -11.76 18.83 -16.88
CA SER A 217 -11.95 20.25 -17.21
C SER A 217 -10.94 21.13 -16.47
N HIS A 218 -10.67 22.34 -16.97
CA HIS A 218 -9.84 23.32 -16.24
C HIS A 218 -10.37 23.63 -14.84
N LYS A 219 -11.71 23.55 -14.65
CA LYS A 219 -12.32 23.70 -13.31
C LYS A 219 -11.96 22.52 -12.40
N ALA A 220 -11.98 21.29 -12.92
CA ALA A 220 -11.57 20.10 -12.17
C ALA A 220 -10.09 20.18 -11.77
N VAL A 221 -9.20 20.58 -12.69
CA VAL A 221 -7.79 20.87 -12.41
C VAL A 221 -7.63 21.88 -11.27
N ALA A 222 -8.35 23.01 -11.31
CA ALA A 222 -8.28 24.03 -10.27
C ALA A 222 -8.76 23.52 -8.90
N ILE A 223 -9.80 22.69 -8.85
CA ILE A 223 -10.32 22.09 -7.62
C ILE A 223 -9.29 21.06 -7.06
N CYS A 224 -8.67 20.27 -7.95
CA CYS A 224 -7.63 19.33 -7.54
C CYS A 224 -6.41 20.06 -6.98
N ALA A 225 -5.91 21.10 -7.65
CA ALA A 225 -4.77 21.88 -7.16
C ALA A 225 -5.06 22.51 -5.79
N GLN A 226 -6.25 23.07 -5.57
CA GLN A 226 -6.63 23.61 -4.25
C GLN A 226 -6.64 22.52 -3.17
N ARG A 227 -7.18 21.33 -3.48
CA ARG A 227 -7.18 20.19 -2.54
C ARG A 227 -5.77 19.70 -2.23
N GLN A 228 -4.90 19.61 -3.23
CA GLN A 228 -3.50 19.22 -3.06
C GLN A 228 -2.77 20.17 -2.12
N TRP A 229 -2.96 21.48 -2.29
CA TRP A 229 -2.42 22.49 -1.40
C TRP A 229 -2.89 22.29 0.05
N GLU A 230 -4.19 22.09 0.27
CA GLU A 230 -4.75 21.83 1.60
C GLU A 230 -4.15 20.58 2.24
N ILE A 231 -4.03 19.48 1.48
CA ILE A 231 -3.41 18.23 1.95
C ILE A 231 -1.97 18.46 2.41
N ILE A 232 -1.15 19.11 1.58
CA ILE A 232 0.28 19.33 1.89
C ILE A 232 0.44 20.30 3.05
N ARG A 233 -0.29 21.41 3.07
CA ARG A 233 -0.28 22.37 4.18
C ARG A 233 -0.66 21.70 5.51
N ASP A 234 -1.70 20.89 5.52
CA ASP A 234 -2.23 20.27 6.72
C ASP A 234 -1.32 19.17 7.29
N ILE A 235 -0.59 18.44 6.42
CA ILE A 235 0.38 17.43 6.87
C ILE A 235 1.76 18.01 7.23
N TRP A 236 2.08 19.23 6.78
CA TRP A 236 3.41 19.81 6.92
C TRP A 236 3.98 19.85 8.35
N PRO A 237 3.16 20.11 9.40
CA PRO A 237 3.66 20.06 10.78
C PRO A 237 4.13 18.67 11.23
N ALA A 238 3.64 17.60 10.62
CA ALA A 238 4.01 16.24 10.97
C ALA A 238 5.33 15.77 10.32
N LEU A 239 5.75 16.42 9.23
CA LEU A 239 7.06 16.21 8.63
C LEU A 239 8.12 16.90 9.48
N ARG A 240 9.21 16.20 9.83
CA ARG A 240 10.31 16.79 10.61
C ARG A 240 11.09 17.82 9.79
N THR A 241 11.73 18.76 10.47
CA THR A 241 12.72 19.64 9.86
C THR A 241 13.89 18.81 9.33
N GLY A 242 14.32 19.07 8.09
CA GLY A 242 15.27 18.22 7.36
C GLY A 242 14.69 16.94 6.77
N GLY A 243 13.42 16.64 7.04
CA GLY A 243 12.70 15.49 6.46
C GLY A 243 12.29 15.74 5.01
N PHE A 244 11.85 14.69 4.33
CA PHE A 244 11.59 14.71 2.90
C PHE A 244 10.10 14.56 2.58
N LEU A 245 9.61 15.38 1.65
CA LEU A 245 8.32 15.21 0.99
C LEU A 245 8.54 14.62 -0.40
N VAL A 246 7.95 13.45 -0.66
CA VAL A 246 7.85 12.88 -2.01
C VAL A 246 6.46 13.23 -2.55
N TYR A 247 6.40 14.22 -3.42
CA TYR A 247 5.17 14.68 -4.04
C TYR A 247 4.98 13.99 -5.38
N SER A 248 3.79 13.42 -5.65
CA SER A 248 3.48 12.80 -6.93
C SER A 248 2.02 12.98 -7.35
N THR A 249 1.80 12.96 -8.66
CA THR A 249 0.50 13.00 -9.31
C THR A 249 0.47 12.06 -10.51
N CYS A 250 -0.72 11.76 -11.03
CA CYS A 250 -0.89 11.09 -12.33
C CYS A 250 -1.45 12.07 -13.38
N THR A 251 -0.95 13.30 -13.42
CA THR A 251 -1.38 14.32 -14.37
C THR A 251 -0.19 15.03 -15.04
N PHE A 252 -0.42 15.73 -16.15
CA PHE A 252 0.65 16.38 -16.93
C PHE A 252 0.70 17.89 -16.74
N ASN A 253 -0.38 18.53 -16.28
CA ASN A 253 -0.51 19.98 -16.22
C ASN A 253 0.40 20.62 -15.16
N GLN A 254 0.88 21.83 -15.47
CA GLN A 254 1.76 22.60 -14.62
C GLN A 254 1.10 23.03 -13.30
N LYS A 255 -0.22 23.28 -13.34
CA LYS A 255 -0.94 23.80 -12.17
C LYS A 255 -0.96 22.86 -10.97
N GLU A 256 -1.07 21.56 -11.23
CA GLU A 256 -1.04 20.51 -10.21
C GLU A 256 0.38 20.03 -9.93
N ASN A 257 1.35 20.35 -10.79
CA ASN A 257 2.72 19.90 -10.72
C ASN A 257 3.66 21.05 -10.34
N GLU A 258 4.32 21.69 -11.28
CA GLU A 258 5.37 22.68 -11.01
C GLU A 258 4.87 23.90 -10.24
N GLU A 259 3.69 24.44 -10.54
CA GLU A 259 3.13 25.62 -9.82
C GLU A 259 2.87 25.27 -8.34
N MET A 260 2.39 24.05 -8.08
CA MET A 260 2.21 23.55 -6.71
C MET A 260 3.55 23.47 -5.97
N LEU A 261 4.62 22.99 -6.62
CA LEU A 261 5.94 22.93 -6.01
C LEU A 261 6.50 24.32 -5.70
N VAL A 262 6.30 25.28 -6.60
CA VAL A 262 6.67 26.70 -6.35
C VAL A 262 5.96 27.22 -5.11
N GLN A 263 4.66 26.93 -4.99
CA GLN A 263 3.87 27.34 -3.82
C GLN A 263 4.37 26.66 -2.53
N ILE A 264 4.63 25.35 -2.55
CA ILE A 264 5.17 24.61 -1.39
C ILE A 264 6.53 25.19 -0.95
N CYS A 265 7.44 25.42 -1.90
CA CYS A 265 8.75 25.99 -1.58
C CYS A 265 8.66 27.38 -0.96
N ARG A 266 7.79 28.23 -1.53
CA ARG A 266 7.62 29.63 -1.07
C ARG A 266 6.92 29.73 0.27
N GLU A 267 5.84 28.97 0.48
CA GLU A 267 4.95 29.17 1.64
C GLU A 267 5.27 28.26 2.82
N LEU A 268 5.84 27.08 2.56
CA LEU A 268 6.15 26.10 3.62
C LEU A 268 7.64 25.95 3.93
N GLY A 269 8.53 26.60 3.18
CA GLY A 269 9.96 26.51 3.41
C GLY A 269 10.51 25.13 3.02
N ALA A 270 10.42 24.78 1.75
CA ALA A 270 10.98 23.57 1.19
C ALA A 270 11.99 23.89 0.08
N GLN A 271 12.92 22.97 -0.17
CA GLN A 271 13.81 23.01 -1.32
C GLN A 271 13.66 21.73 -2.14
N LEU A 272 13.71 21.88 -3.46
CA LEU A 272 13.70 20.74 -4.39
C LEU A 272 15.06 20.03 -4.37
N ILE A 273 15.00 18.69 -4.37
CA ILE A 273 16.16 17.82 -4.36
C ILE A 273 16.23 17.05 -5.68
N GLU A 274 17.38 17.09 -6.34
CA GLU A 274 17.60 16.38 -7.60
C GLU A 274 17.76 14.87 -7.36
N ILE A 275 17.04 14.05 -8.15
CA ILE A 275 17.17 12.60 -8.19
C ILE A 275 17.99 12.27 -9.47
N PRO A 276 19.11 11.55 -9.39
CA PRO A 276 19.84 11.11 -10.58
C PRO A 276 18.99 10.21 -11.46
N VAL A 277 18.95 10.53 -12.76
CA VAL A 277 18.24 9.73 -13.78
C VAL A 277 19.16 9.42 -14.97
N GLU A 278 18.98 8.24 -15.54
CA GLU A 278 19.69 7.85 -16.74
C GLU A 278 18.97 8.40 -17.97
N LYS A 279 19.72 8.97 -18.93
CA LYS A 279 19.15 9.50 -20.18
C LYS A 279 18.34 8.46 -20.96
N ALA A 280 18.76 7.19 -20.87
CA ALA A 280 18.07 6.07 -21.51
C ALA A 280 16.65 5.80 -20.96
N TRP A 281 16.28 6.40 -19.84
CA TRP A 281 14.92 6.26 -19.30
C TRP A 281 13.91 7.19 -19.96
N HIS A 282 14.36 8.18 -20.73
CA HIS A 282 13.53 9.16 -21.43
C HIS A 282 12.53 9.91 -20.53
N ILE A 283 12.87 10.08 -19.26
CA ILE A 283 12.07 10.85 -18.29
C ILE A 283 12.28 12.33 -18.58
N ALA A 284 11.18 13.06 -18.78
CA ALA A 284 11.24 14.48 -19.07
C ALA A 284 11.42 15.30 -17.78
N GLY A 285 12.08 16.45 -17.89
CA GLY A 285 12.23 17.43 -16.83
C GLY A 285 11.05 18.40 -16.73
N SER A 286 11.28 19.57 -16.12
CA SER A 286 10.29 20.63 -15.97
C SER A 286 9.76 21.14 -17.32
N THR A 287 8.45 21.33 -17.37
CA THR A 287 7.75 21.95 -18.50
C THR A 287 7.62 23.47 -18.36
N LEU A 288 7.91 24.04 -17.17
CA LEU A 288 7.96 25.48 -16.99
C LEU A 288 9.16 26.08 -17.73
N GLN A 289 8.86 27.02 -18.61
CA GLN A 289 9.89 27.83 -19.23
C GLN A 289 10.46 28.81 -18.19
N SER A 290 11.74 28.66 -17.89
CA SER A 290 12.45 29.53 -16.95
C SER A 290 13.81 29.88 -17.52
N ASN A 291 14.21 31.17 -17.41
CA ASN A 291 15.57 31.61 -17.69
C ASN A 291 16.58 31.19 -16.60
N ALA A 292 16.10 30.60 -15.52
CA ALA A 292 16.87 30.05 -14.42
C ALA A 292 17.18 28.55 -14.64
N ARG A 293 17.91 27.95 -13.68
CA ARG A 293 18.15 26.50 -13.69
C ARG A 293 16.79 25.75 -13.69
N PRO A 294 16.62 24.74 -14.56
CA PRO A 294 15.40 23.94 -14.59
C PRO A 294 15.10 23.32 -13.22
N MET A 295 13.82 23.25 -12.87
CA MET A 295 13.37 22.57 -11.66
C MET A 295 13.69 21.06 -11.75
N PRO A 296 14.23 20.43 -10.70
CA PRO A 296 14.50 19.00 -10.68
C PRO A 296 13.20 18.24 -10.40
N VAL A 297 12.42 18.01 -11.44
CA VAL A 297 11.15 17.28 -11.46
C VAL A 297 11.14 16.23 -12.55
N TYR A 298 10.24 15.27 -12.47
CA TYR A 298 10.26 14.06 -13.31
C TYR A 298 8.87 13.79 -13.88
N HIS A 299 8.73 14.02 -15.20
CA HIS A 299 7.51 13.72 -15.96
C HIS A 299 7.67 12.42 -16.74
N PHE A 300 6.69 11.54 -16.59
CA PHE A 300 6.58 10.29 -17.34
C PHE A 300 5.45 10.44 -18.36
N PHE A 301 5.80 10.97 -19.53
CA PHE A 301 4.85 11.06 -20.64
C PHE A 301 4.77 9.72 -21.38
N PRO A 302 3.55 9.15 -21.62
CA PRO A 302 3.42 7.79 -22.15
C PRO A 302 3.88 7.63 -23.60
N HIS A 303 4.13 8.71 -24.36
CA HIS A 303 4.76 8.65 -25.68
C HIS A 303 6.29 8.60 -25.63
N LEU A 304 6.91 8.93 -24.49
CA LEU A 304 8.36 8.88 -24.26
C LEU A 304 8.75 7.65 -23.44
N VAL A 305 7.91 7.25 -22.49
CA VAL A 305 8.22 6.23 -21.50
C VAL A 305 7.19 5.11 -21.56
N ARG A 306 7.61 3.88 -21.40
CA ARG A 306 6.69 2.74 -21.33
C ARG A 306 5.93 2.75 -19.99
N GLY A 307 4.94 3.63 -19.86
CA GLY A 307 4.15 3.91 -18.69
C GLY A 307 2.81 4.54 -19.05
N GLU A 308 2.06 5.03 -18.06
CA GLU A 308 0.73 5.60 -18.29
C GLU A 308 0.68 7.11 -18.13
N GLY A 309 1.46 7.65 -17.26
CA GLY A 309 1.51 9.06 -16.91
C GLY A 309 1.74 9.22 -15.43
N PHE A 310 2.82 9.90 -15.08
CA PHE A 310 3.19 10.11 -13.69
C PHE A 310 4.07 11.35 -13.59
N PHE A 311 3.98 12.04 -12.48
CA PHE A 311 4.84 13.14 -12.09
C PHE A 311 5.39 12.88 -10.69
N LEU A 312 6.66 13.20 -10.47
CA LEU A 312 7.27 13.11 -9.14
C LEU A 312 8.24 14.27 -8.92
N ALA A 313 8.25 14.78 -7.69
CA ALA A 313 9.28 15.67 -7.17
C ALA A 313 9.67 15.27 -5.76
N LEU A 314 10.94 15.43 -5.43
CA LEU A 314 11.49 15.26 -4.09
C LEU A 314 11.80 16.63 -3.49
N LEU A 315 11.27 16.89 -2.30
CA LEU A 315 11.50 18.12 -1.57
C LEU A 315 12.05 17.82 -0.17
N GLN A 316 12.84 18.73 0.36
CA GLN A 316 13.31 18.69 1.76
C GLN A 316 12.77 19.89 2.52
N LYS A 317 12.20 19.63 3.72
CA LYS A 317 11.75 20.69 4.63
C LYS A 317 12.96 21.39 5.23
N THR A 318 13.08 22.71 5.01
CA THR A 318 14.18 23.50 5.55
C THR A 318 13.86 24.11 6.92
N SER A 319 14.89 24.47 7.67
CA SER A 319 14.75 25.18 8.97
C SER A 319 14.46 26.68 8.82
N GLY A 320 14.37 27.18 7.58
CA GLY A 320 14.09 28.57 7.30
C GLY A 320 12.65 28.92 7.67
N THR A 321 12.47 29.90 8.55
CA THR A 321 11.18 30.54 8.83
C THR A 321 10.63 31.16 7.55
N ALA A 322 9.74 30.47 6.86
CA ALA A 322 8.71 31.20 6.15
C ALA A 322 8.06 32.09 7.21
N ASN A 323 7.94 33.42 6.97
CA ASN A 323 7.29 34.37 7.87
C ASN A 323 5.95 33.76 8.32
N HIS A 324 5.94 33.10 9.48
CA HIS A 324 4.73 32.70 10.17
C HIS A 324 4.08 33.99 10.70
N GLN A 325 3.41 34.73 9.80
CA GLN A 325 2.25 35.45 10.24
C GLN A 325 1.29 34.35 10.72
N GLU A 326 1.07 34.33 12.05
CA GLU A 326 0.01 33.54 12.66
C GLU A 326 -1.27 33.81 11.89
N PHE A 327 -1.61 32.91 10.96
CA PHE A 327 -2.94 32.87 10.41
C PHE A 327 -3.83 32.38 11.54
N LYS A 328 -4.38 33.33 12.30
CA LYS A 328 -5.57 33.11 13.12
C LYS A 328 -6.64 32.61 12.16
N SER A 329 -6.77 31.29 12.09
CA SER A 329 -7.85 30.65 11.38
C SER A 329 -9.14 31.12 12.06
N LYS A 330 -9.87 32.02 11.41
CA LYS A 330 -11.31 32.11 11.64
C LYS A 330 -11.82 30.73 11.30
N SER A 331 -12.32 30.03 12.29
CA SER A 331 -12.98 28.75 12.17
C SER A 331 -14.14 28.87 11.16
N HIS A 332 -13.84 28.62 9.90
CA HIS A 332 -14.87 28.32 8.93
C HIS A 332 -15.02 26.79 8.98
N SER A 333 -16.08 26.35 9.65
CA SER A 333 -16.58 24.99 9.49
C SER A 333 -16.64 24.67 7.99
N PRO A 334 -16.03 23.55 7.55
CA PRO A 334 -16.05 23.17 6.15
C PRO A 334 -17.51 22.99 5.75
N LYS A 335 -17.97 23.77 4.76
CA LYS A 335 -19.26 23.55 4.12
C LYS A 335 -19.23 22.17 3.47
N ARG A 336 -19.96 21.23 4.08
CA ARG A 336 -20.20 19.89 3.57
C ARG A 336 -20.78 19.97 2.16
N PHE A 337 -20.03 19.55 1.16
CA PHE A 337 -20.60 19.22 -0.13
C PHE A 337 -21.31 17.87 0.00
N GLY A 338 -22.62 17.90 -0.36
CA GLY A 338 -23.59 16.88 -0.06
C GLY A 338 -23.27 15.45 -0.56
N MET A 339 -22.82 14.62 0.34
CA MET A 339 -23.13 13.21 0.37
C MET A 339 -23.92 12.97 1.65
N LYS A 340 -25.10 12.36 1.54
CA LYS A 340 -25.93 12.01 2.68
C LYS A 340 -25.15 11.06 3.60
N GLU A 341 -24.58 11.62 4.67
CA GLU A 341 -24.02 10.85 5.75
C GLU A 341 -25.15 10.47 6.73
N THR A 342 -25.39 9.19 6.83
CA THR A 342 -26.12 8.63 7.98
C THR A 342 -25.21 8.74 9.20
N PHE A 343 -25.64 9.51 10.19
CA PHE A 343 -24.96 9.71 11.45
C PHE A 343 -24.80 8.37 12.19
N PHE A 344 -23.56 7.86 12.28
CA PHE A 344 -23.20 6.90 13.31
C PHE A 344 -22.39 7.60 14.40
N LYS A 345 -22.88 7.46 15.63
CA LYS A 345 -22.21 7.94 16.85
C LYS A 345 -20.82 7.33 16.92
N THR A 346 -19.79 8.16 16.95
CA THR A 346 -18.41 7.78 17.22
C THR A 346 -18.30 7.32 18.67
N SER A 347 -18.20 6.02 18.91
CA SER A 347 -17.64 5.50 20.15
C SER A 347 -16.12 5.55 20.03
N THR A 348 -15.50 6.46 20.75
CA THR A 348 -14.06 6.45 21.00
C THR A 348 -13.75 5.21 21.86
N SER A 349 -13.26 4.15 21.24
CA SER A 349 -12.66 3.04 21.97
C SER A 349 -11.33 3.51 22.54
N LYS A 350 -11.24 3.62 23.85
CA LYS A 350 -9.99 3.90 24.55
C LYS A 350 -9.09 2.68 24.43
N PHE A 351 -7.88 2.89 23.94
CA PHE A 351 -6.80 1.91 24.02
C PHE A 351 -6.49 1.64 25.50
N VAL A 352 -6.53 0.39 25.91
CA VAL A 352 -6.14 -0.04 27.25
C VAL A 352 -4.99 -1.05 27.09
N PRO A 353 -3.80 -0.79 27.64
CA PRO A 353 -2.75 -1.78 27.71
C PRO A 353 -3.21 -2.90 28.66
N THR A 354 -3.26 -4.14 28.20
CA THR A 354 -3.54 -5.28 29.07
C THR A 354 -2.27 -5.77 29.73
N THR A 355 -2.14 -5.51 31.03
CA THR A 355 -1.39 -6.34 31.96
C THR A 355 -2.09 -7.69 32.08
N GLU A 356 -1.34 -8.75 32.38
CA GLU A 356 -1.70 -10.17 32.45
C GLU A 356 -3.13 -10.49 32.96
N PRO A 357 -3.83 -11.49 32.40
CA PRO A 357 -5.16 -11.87 32.85
C PRO A 357 -5.08 -12.58 34.20
N GLN A 358 -5.62 -11.96 35.24
CA GLN A 358 -5.87 -12.62 36.53
C GLN A 358 -6.96 -13.69 36.38
N THR A 359 -6.60 -14.92 36.60
CA THR A 359 -7.50 -16.09 36.62
C THR A 359 -8.42 -16.06 37.81
N LYS A 360 -9.73 -15.95 37.61
CA LYS A 360 -10.75 -16.38 38.60
C LYS A 360 -11.17 -17.81 38.30
N SER A 361 -10.96 -18.70 39.28
CA SER A 361 -11.30 -20.10 39.20
C SER A 361 -12.82 -20.32 39.30
N SER A 362 -13.41 -21.10 38.38
CA SER A 362 -14.61 -21.88 38.63
C SER A 362 -14.50 -23.25 37.96
N LYS A 363 -14.72 -24.29 38.75
CA LYS A 363 -14.64 -25.70 38.44
C LYS A 363 -15.74 -26.12 37.47
N THR A 364 -15.38 -26.75 36.35
CA THR A 364 -16.10 -27.91 35.77
C THR A 364 -15.20 -28.61 34.77
N THR A 365 -15.04 -29.90 34.93
CA THR A 365 -14.17 -30.83 34.24
C THR A 365 -14.65 -31.13 32.82
N LYS A 366 -14.05 -30.47 31.80
CA LYS A 366 -13.84 -30.99 30.45
C LYS A 366 -12.43 -30.56 30.09
N ARG A 367 -11.57 -31.51 29.62
CA ARG A 367 -10.24 -31.17 29.10
C ARG A 367 -10.37 -30.01 28.14
N PRO A 368 -9.83 -28.83 28.45
CA PRO A 368 -9.87 -27.73 27.51
C PRO A 368 -9.02 -28.11 26.31
N ALA A 369 -9.54 -27.87 25.10
CA ALA A 369 -8.69 -27.81 23.90
C ALA A 369 -7.53 -26.84 24.21
N PRO A 370 -6.31 -27.13 23.74
CA PRO A 370 -5.18 -26.25 23.97
C PRO A 370 -5.56 -24.84 23.50
N LYS A 371 -5.54 -23.87 24.43
CA LYS A 371 -5.76 -22.46 24.09
C LYS A 371 -4.65 -22.05 23.15
N LEU A 372 -4.97 -21.48 22.00
CA LEU A 372 -4.01 -20.88 21.11
C LEU A 372 -3.16 -19.87 21.90
N ASP A 373 -1.86 -20.09 21.98
CA ASP A 373 -0.92 -19.06 22.43
C ASP A 373 -0.47 -18.26 21.19
N PRO A 374 -0.90 -17.00 21.04
CA PRO A 374 -0.58 -16.23 19.86
C PRO A 374 0.92 -16.03 19.63
N THR A 375 1.73 -16.08 20.69
CA THR A 375 3.19 -15.85 20.58
C THR A 375 3.89 -17.00 19.88
N THR A 376 3.40 -18.24 20.02
CA THR A 376 3.96 -19.42 19.34
C THR A 376 3.79 -19.38 17.82
N CYS A 377 2.91 -18.50 17.32
CA CYS A 377 2.64 -18.32 15.90
C CYS A 377 3.69 -17.45 15.19
N LEU A 378 4.63 -16.86 15.91
CA LEU A 378 5.71 -16.03 15.36
C LEU A 378 7.04 -16.78 15.40
N SER A 379 7.88 -16.57 14.39
CA SER A 379 9.23 -17.20 14.30
C SER A 379 10.15 -16.70 15.39
N GLU A 380 10.07 -15.40 15.72
CA GLU A 380 10.92 -14.73 16.72
C GLU A 380 10.07 -13.88 17.67
N SER A 381 9.16 -14.54 18.41
CA SER A 381 8.18 -13.88 19.27
C SER A 381 8.78 -12.92 20.30
N GLN A 382 10.04 -13.14 20.75
CA GLN A 382 10.75 -12.26 21.68
C GLN A 382 10.98 -10.84 21.14
N HIS A 383 10.89 -10.62 19.83
CA HIS A 383 11.06 -9.30 19.23
C HIS A 383 9.76 -8.49 19.17
N PHE A 384 8.64 -9.07 19.61
CA PHE A 384 7.32 -8.49 19.47
C PHE A 384 6.65 -8.27 20.83
N GLN A 385 5.88 -7.22 20.92
CA GLN A 385 4.99 -6.91 22.04
C GLN A 385 3.53 -6.97 21.56
N LEU A 386 2.66 -7.52 22.41
CA LEU A 386 1.25 -7.66 22.08
C LEU A 386 0.50 -6.34 22.28
N LEU A 387 -0.35 -6.00 21.32
CA LEU A 387 -1.23 -4.85 21.33
C LEU A 387 -2.66 -5.33 21.04
N SER A 388 -3.60 -5.04 21.92
CA SER A 388 -5.01 -5.40 21.72
C SER A 388 -5.83 -4.20 21.29
N THR A 389 -6.61 -4.36 20.22
CA THR A 389 -7.55 -3.35 19.73
C THR A 389 -8.88 -4.02 19.42
N GLY A 390 -9.92 -3.69 20.19
CA GLY A 390 -11.21 -4.39 20.10
C GLY A 390 -11.05 -5.89 20.39
N GLU A 391 -11.47 -6.72 19.44
CA GLU A 391 -11.38 -8.17 19.53
C GLU A 391 -10.08 -8.74 18.90
N THR A 392 -9.23 -7.91 18.29
CA THR A 392 -8.03 -8.35 17.60
C THR A 392 -6.78 -8.13 18.46
N ILE A 393 -5.92 -9.16 18.49
CA ILE A 393 -4.59 -9.12 19.09
C ILE A 393 -3.57 -8.96 17.97
N PHE A 394 -2.73 -7.94 18.09
CA PHE A 394 -1.63 -7.65 17.16
C PHE A 394 -0.28 -7.90 17.82
N ALA A 395 0.72 -8.27 17.03
CA ALA A 395 2.12 -8.24 17.40
C ALA A 395 2.79 -7.03 16.74
N VAL A 396 3.36 -6.17 17.56
CA VAL A 396 4.12 -4.99 17.14
C VAL A 396 5.56 -5.18 17.54
N ARG A 397 6.51 -4.86 16.65
CA ARG A 397 7.95 -4.94 16.98
C ARG A 397 8.26 -4.08 18.20
N GLN A 398 9.00 -4.61 19.16
CA GLN A 398 9.28 -3.90 20.44
C GLN A 398 9.92 -2.54 20.23
N THR A 399 10.83 -2.43 19.25
CA THR A 399 11.52 -1.18 18.92
C THR A 399 10.61 -0.10 18.34
N LEU A 400 9.42 -0.45 17.87
CA LEU A 400 8.43 0.45 17.26
C LEU A 400 7.18 0.65 18.14
N PHE A 401 7.14 0.04 19.32
CA PHE A 401 5.92 -0.03 20.11
C PHE A 401 5.43 1.34 20.56
N GLN A 402 6.33 2.23 20.93
CA GLN A 402 5.99 3.59 21.40
C GLN A 402 5.44 4.44 20.25
N GLU A 403 6.08 4.42 19.09
CA GLU A 403 5.65 5.13 17.88
C GLU A 403 4.27 4.64 17.42
N VAL A 404 4.07 3.32 17.40
CA VAL A 404 2.78 2.72 17.05
C VAL A 404 1.70 3.13 18.03
N GLN A 405 1.96 3.10 19.35
CA GLN A 405 1.00 3.58 20.37
C GLN A 405 0.63 5.05 20.16
N GLN A 406 1.63 5.91 19.88
CA GLN A 406 1.42 7.32 19.64
C GLN A 406 0.51 7.54 18.42
N ILE A 407 0.73 6.82 17.32
CA ILE A 407 -0.11 6.87 16.13
C ILE A 407 -1.54 6.41 16.46
N CYS A 408 -1.68 5.24 17.08
CA CYS A 408 -2.97 4.66 17.44
C CYS A 408 -3.81 5.53 18.38
N SER A 409 -3.15 6.31 19.25
CA SER A 409 -3.83 7.26 20.14
C SER A 409 -4.21 8.58 19.47
N THR A 410 -3.58 8.88 18.31
CA THR A 410 -3.73 10.17 17.61
C THR A 410 -4.72 10.10 16.46
N VAL A 411 -4.63 9.04 15.64
CA VAL A 411 -5.43 8.86 14.44
C VAL A 411 -6.13 7.51 14.43
N LYS A 412 -7.21 7.41 13.66
CA LYS A 412 -7.95 6.16 13.51
C LYS A 412 -7.11 5.11 12.81
N THR A 413 -6.79 4.03 13.52
CA THR A 413 -6.02 2.89 13.02
C THR A 413 -6.95 1.72 12.66
N LEU A 414 -6.68 1.07 11.52
CA LEU A 414 -7.35 -0.14 11.05
C LEU A 414 -6.58 -1.38 11.51
N HIS A 415 -5.26 -1.42 11.26
CA HIS A 415 -4.38 -2.44 11.86
C HIS A 415 -3.00 -1.86 12.19
N ALA A 416 -2.28 -2.51 13.10
CA ALA A 416 -0.94 -2.12 13.54
C ALA A 416 -0.08 -3.37 13.76
N GLY A 417 0.93 -3.59 12.93
CA GLY A 417 1.76 -4.78 12.99
C GLY A 417 1.08 -6.03 12.44
N ILE A 418 1.33 -7.19 13.03
CA ILE A 418 0.81 -8.48 12.60
C ILE A 418 -0.48 -8.79 13.35
N PRO A 419 -1.64 -8.95 12.70
CA PRO A 419 -2.83 -9.45 13.39
C PRO A 419 -2.68 -10.94 13.66
N LEU A 420 -2.57 -11.32 14.93
CA LEU A 420 -2.32 -12.71 15.37
C LEU A 420 -3.61 -13.52 15.51
N ALA A 421 -4.59 -12.98 16.21
CA ALA A 421 -5.82 -13.68 16.54
C ALA A 421 -6.98 -12.73 16.80
N GLU A 422 -8.18 -13.25 16.64
CA GLU A 422 -9.45 -12.61 17.05
C GLU A 422 -10.05 -13.33 18.24
N LEU A 423 -10.55 -12.58 19.21
CA LEU A 423 -11.30 -13.11 20.34
C LEU A 423 -12.76 -13.33 19.91
N LYS A 424 -13.19 -14.61 19.79
CA LYS A 424 -14.58 -14.99 19.49
C LYS A 424 -15.19 -15.67 20.70
N GLY A 425 -15.95 -14.90 21.49
CA GLY A 425 -16.39 -15.31 22.79
C GLY A 425 -15.22 -15.52 23.75
N THR A 426 -14.98 -16.77 24.20
CA THR A 426 -13.82 -17.12 25.06
C THR A 426 -12.66 -17.75 24.31
N ASN A 427 -12.77 -17.92 22.99
CA ASN A 427 -11.77 -18.61 22.17
C ASN A 427 -10.99 -17.63 21.31
N LEU A 428 -9.67 -17.84 21.24
CA LEU A 428 -8.82 -17.17 20.26
C LEU A 428 -8.82 -17.98 18.96
N VAL A 429 -9.12 -17.29 17.87
CA VAL A 429 -9.11 -17.84 16.50
C VAL A 429 -7.98 -17.14 15.72
N PRO A 430 -7.08 -17.89 15.03
CA PRO A 430 -6.03 -17.26 14.25
C PRO A 430 -6.59 -16.25 13.27
N HIS A 431 -6.00 -15.07 13.19
CA HIS A 431 -6.41 -14.09 12.19
C HIS A 431 -6.01 -14.58 10.79
N PRO A 432 -6.87 -14.47 9.76
CA PRO A 432 -6.57 -14.97 8.42
C PRO A 432 -5.26 -14.46 7.83
N ALA A 433 -4.91 -13.20 8.08
CA ALA A 433 -3.69 -12.58 7.57
C ALA A 433 -2.41 -13.05 8.28
N LEU A 434 -2.49 -13.70 9.44
CA LEU A 434 -1.32 -14.21 10.16
C LEU A 434 -0.49 -15.14 9.28
N ALA A 435 -1.13 -16.06 8.55
CA ALA A 435 -0.46 -16.99 7.65
C ALA A 435 0.31 -16.29 6.51
N LEU A 436 -0.06 -15.06 6.17
CA LEU A 436 0.57 -14.26 5.11
C LEU A 436 1.74 -13.42 5.61
N SER A 437 1.97 -13.35 6.93
CA SER A 437 3.06 -12.58 7.51
C SER A 437 4.43 -13.21 7.22
N SER A 438 5.45 -12.37 6.94
CA SER A 438 6.84 -12.81 6.83
C SER A 438 7.43 -13.40 8.12
N GLU A 439 6.82 -13.05 9.25
CA GLU A 439 7.24 -13.50 10.59
C GLU A 439 6.43 -14.71 11.08
N PHE A 440 5.58 -15.28 10.22
CA PHE A 440 4.78 -16.43 10.59
C PHE A 440 5.65 -17.69 10.83
N ASN A 441 5.46 -18.34 11.99
CA ASN A 441 6.08 -19.62 12.28
C ASN A 441 5.36 -20.74 11.52
N THR A 442 5.96 -21.20 10.44
CA THR A 442 5.39 -22.26 9.58
C THR A 442 5.20 -23.60 10.29
N ASN A 443 5.88 -23.82 11.43
CA ASN A 443 5.74 -25.04 12.24
C ASN A 443 4.59 -24.96 13.25
N ALA A 444 3.94 -23.81 13.41
CA ALA A 444 2.88 -23.64 14.40
C ALA A 444 1.59 -24.40 14.04
N PHE A 445 1.38 -24.71 12.77
CA PHE A 445 0.18 -25.41 12.27
C PHE A 445 0.55 -26.42 11.19
N PRO A 446 -0.23 -27.54 11.07
CA PRO A 446 -0.14 -28.42 9.91
C PRO A 446 -0.38 -27.64 8.63
N THR A 447 0.36 -27.93 7.58
CA THR A 447 0.23 -27.29 6.27
C THR A 447 -0.24 -28.30 5.24
N ILE A 448 -1.22 -27.92 4.41
CA ILE A 448 -1.65 -28.69 3.25
C ILE A 448 -1.26 -27.91 1.98
N GLU A 449 -0.52 -28.57 1.10
CA GLU A 449 -0.22 -28.05 -0.23
C GLU A 449 -1.40 -28.33 -1.18
N LEU A 450 -1.92 -27.29 -1.80
CA LEU A 450 -3.08 -27.36 -2.69
C LEU A 450 -2.64 -27.42 -4.16
N SER A 451 -3.30 -28.23 -4.95
CA SER A 451 -3.23 -28.13 -6.41
C SER A 451 -3.86 -26.81 -6.88
N TYR A 452 -3.58 -26.39 -8.11
CA TYR A 452 -4.14 -25.14 -8.66
C TYR A 452 -5.68 -25.09 -8.58
N PRO A 453 -6.45 -26.14 -8.98
CA PRO A 453 -7.91 -26.13 -8.83
C PRO A 453 -8.36 -26.03 -7.36
N GLN A 454 -7.67 -26.69 -6.44
CA GLN A 454 -7.97 -26.61 -5.00
C GLN A 454 -7.65 -25.24 -4.42
N ALA A 455 -6.56 -24.58 -4.86
CA ALA A 455 -6.23 -23.22 -4.45
C ALA A 455 -7.31 -22.24 -4.92
N LEU A 456 -7.82 -22.36 -6.15
CA LEU A 456 -8.93 -21.54 -6.61
C LEU A 456 -10.21 -21.80 -5.81
N ALA A 457 -10.55 -23.07 -5.52
CA ALA A 457 -11.69 -23.42 -4.68
C ALA A 457 -11.55 -22.82 -3.27
N TYR A 458 -10.32 -22.86 -2.69
CA TYR A 458 -10.03 -22.20 -1.42
C TYR A 458 -10.27 -20.68 -1.49
N LEU A 459 -9.74 -20.00 -2.50
CA LEU A 459 -9.88 -18.55 -2.68
C LEU A 459 -11.32 -18.11 -2.98
N ARG A 460 -12.17 -19.00 -3.48
CA ARG A 460 -13.61 -18.79 -3.65
C ARG A 460 -14.43 -19.12 -2.42
N ARG A 461 -13.80 -19.68 -1.37
CA ARG A 461 -14.46 -20.24 -0.18
C ARG A 461 -15.36 -21.44 -0.47
N GLU A 462 -15.04 -22.19 -1.47
CA GLU A 462 -15.71 -23.47 -1.77
C GLU A 462 -15.25 -24.58 -0.80
N ALA A 463 -15.99 -25.67 -0.76
CA ALA A 463 -15.63 -26.82 0.05
C ALA A 463 -14.37 -27.50 -0.50
N LEU A 464 -13.51 -27.95 0.40
CA LEU A 464 -12.30 -28.69 0.06
C LEU A 464 -12.36 -30.11 0.63
N THR A 465 -11.96 -31.09 -0.16
CA THR A 465 -11.67 -32.44 0.32
C THR A 465 -10.23 -32.43 0.89
N LEU A 466 -10.10 -32.82 2.16
CA LEU A 466 -8.82 -32.86 2.83
C LEU A 466 -8.32 -34.32 2.93
N PRO A 467 -6.99 -34.52 2.99
CA PRO A 467 -6.40 -35.81 3.28
C PRO A 467 -6.89 -36.37 4.63
N ALA A 468 -7.21 -37.67 4.70
CA ALA A 468 -7.74 -38.29 5.91
C ALA A 468 -6.77 -38.24 7.10
N ASN A 469 -5.47 -38.16 6.85
CA ASN A 469 -4.39 -38.10 7.83
C ASN A 469 -4.09 -36.66 8.33
N LEU A 470 -4.72 -35.61 7.75
CA LEU A 470 -4.54 -34.23 8.25
C LEU A 470 -5.12 -34.10 9.65
N PRO A 471 -4.36 -33.61 10.66
CA PRO A 471 -4.85 -33.43 12.01
C PRO A 471 -6.09 -32.53 12.07
N LYS A 472 -7.02 -32.83 13.00
CA LYS A 472 -8.17 -31.94 13.27
C LYS A 472 -7.70 -30.63 13.88
N GLY A 473 -8.40 -29.54 13.57
CA GLY A 473 -8.09 -28.20 14.03
C GLY A 473 -7.65 -27.28 12.90
N HIS A 474 -6.99 -26.15 13.27
CA HIS A 474 -6.48 -25.20 12.29
C HIS A 474 -5.31 -25.76 11.49
N ALA A 475 -5.32 -25.53 10.19
CA ALA A 475 -4.23 -25.88 9.28
C ALA A 475 -4.05 -24.75 8.26
N ILE A 476 -2.88 -24.68 7.65
CA ILE A 476 -2.52 -23.73 6.59
C ILE A 476 -2.85 -24.33 5.23
N ALA A 477 -3.57 -23.59 4.41
CA ALA A 477 -3.69 -23.84 2.97
C ALA A 477 -2.54 -23.13 2.27
N SER A 478 -1.71 -23.84 1.49
CA SER A 478 -0.60 -23.26 0.72
C SER A 478 -0.69 -23.67 -0.76
N TYR A 479 -0.05 -22.86 -1.60
CA TYR A 479 0.09 -23.13 -3.03
C TYR A 479 1.51 -22.75 -3.47
N LEU A 480 2.22 -23.68 -4.11
CA LEU A 480 3.64 -23.54 -4.45
C LEU A 480 4.47 -23.06 -3.25
N SER A 481 4.22 -23.70 -2.09
CA SER A 481 4.83 -23.37 -0.80
C SER A 481 4.54 -21.96 -0.25
N HIS A 482 3.59 -21.22 -0.85
CA HIS A 482 3.16 -19.92 -0.35
C HIS A 482 1.84 -20.09 0.42
N PRO A 483 1.79 -19.69 1.71
CA PRO A 483 0.54 -19.70 2.45
C PRO A 483 -0.53 -18.83 1.80
N LEU A 484 -1.75 -19.32 1.74
CA LEU A 484 -2.94 -18.59 1.28
C LEU A 484 -3.83 -18.16 2.44
N GLY A 485 -3.75 -18.86 3.58
CA GLY A 485 -4.53 -18.60 4.78
C GLY A 485 -4.86 -19.87 5.56
N PHE A 486 -5.83 -19.77 6.46
CA PHE A 486 -6.23 -20.87 7.35
C PHE A 486 -7.46 -21.63 6.86
N LEU A 487 -7.55 -22.89 7.23
CA LEU A 487 -8.75 -23.70 7.26
C LEU A 487 -8.87 -24.38 8.63
N ASN A 488 -10.08 -24.84 8.98
CA ASN A 488 -10.31 -25.62 10.20
C ASN A 488 -10.83 -27.00 9.83
N ASN A 489 -9.99 -28.02 10.01
CA ASN A 489 -10.32 -29.43 9.75
C ASN A 489 -11.20 -29.99 10.87
N LEU A 490 -12.44 -30.35 10.56
CA LEU A 490 -13.39 -30.98 11.48
C LEU A 490 -13.44 -32.52 11.32
N GLY A 491 -12.65 -33.09 10.42
CA GLY A 491 -12.61 -34.50 10.03
C GLY A 491 -13.46 -34.76 8.79
N PRO A 492 -14.81 -34.90 8.90
CA PRO A 492 -15.67 -35.15 7.72
C PRO A 492 -15.74 -33.95 6.76
N ARG A 493 -15.46 -32.76 7.24
CA ARG A 493 -15.50 -31.51 6.48
C ARG A 493 -14.45 -30.52 6.96
N ALA A 494 -14.12 -29.55 6.15
CA ALA A 494 -13.30 -28.40 6.53
C ALA A 494 -14.11 -27.10 6.46
N ASN A 495 -13.87 -26.21 7.42
CA ASN A 495 -14.32 -24.83 7.29
C ASN A 495 -13.20 -24.03 6.63
N ASN A 496 -13.52 -23.41 5.51
CA ASN A 496 -12.63 -22.48 4.83
C ASN A 496 -12.67 -21.13 5.57
N LEU A 497 -11.53 -20.69 6.11
CA LEU A 497 -11.40 -19.46 6.90
C LEU A 497 -10.90 -18.26 6.07
N TYR A 498 -10.79 -18.41 4.74
CA TYR A 498 -10.43 -17.29 3.87
C TYR A 498 -11.44 -16.15 4.04
N PRO A 499 -11.01 -14.87 4.15
CA PRO A 499 -11.93 -13.76 4.39
C PRO A 499 -13.00 -13.61 3.30
N GLN A 500 -14.23 -13.35 3.72
CA GLN A 500 -15.36 -13.24 2.80
C GLN A 500 -15.22 -12.08 1.81
N ASN A 501 -14.64 -10.98 2.25
CA ASN A 501 -14.37 -9.79 1.44
C ASN A 501 -13.22 -9.98 0.44
N TRP A 502 -12.29 -10.90 0.71
CA TRP A 502 -11.14 -11.19 -0.16
C TRP A 502 -11.42 -12.23 -1.24
N ARG A 503 -12.56 -12.92 -1.14
CA ARG A 503 -12.88 -14.05 -2.04
C ARG A 503 -12.96 -13.61 -3.51
N ILE A 504 -12.54 -14.48 -4.41
CA ILE A 504 -12.77 -14.35 -5.85
C ILE A 504 -14.28 -14.47 -6.10
N ARG A 505 -14.88 -13.47 -6.73
CA ARG A 505 -16.33 -13.43 -7.01
C ARG A 505 -16.66 -13.78 -8.45
N ASN A 506 -15.85 -13.29 -9.40
CA ASN A 506 -16.04 -13.48 -10.85
C ASN A 506 -14.76 -14.07 -11.44
N LEU A 507 -14.92 -14.94 -12.42
CA LEU A 507 -13.85 -15.46 -13.29
C LEU A 507 -13.78 -14.63 -14.56
#